data_4d4bdf42def8678d092c412a0e1a0a4c
#
_entry.id   4d4bdf42def8678d092c412a0e1a0a4c
#
_cell.length_a   1.000
_cell.length_b   1.000
_cell.length_c   1.000
_cell.angle_alpha   90.00
_cell.angle_beta   90.00
_cell.angle_gamma   90.00
#
_symmetry.space_group_name_H-M   'P 1'
#
loop_
_entity.id
_entity.type
_entity.pdbx_description
1 polymer ?
#
loop_
_entity_poly.entity_id
_entity_poly.type
_entity_poly.pdbx_seq_one_letter_code
_entity_poly.pdbx_strand_id
1 'polypeptide(L)'
;MTVASRLPSAPPGLAGFTYVRPLGTGGFADVFLFEQNLPRRPVAVKVLLEDIVDESLLRMFNAEADVMARLSSHPSILTIYEASISSDGRPYIVMEYCPTSLTNRYRREVIPVAEVLQLGVKIGSALETAHRSGLLHRDIKPSNILITTFGTPVLSDFGIAAAISGRSDGDEVFAMSVPWSAP
;
A
#
# COMPACT_ATOMS: atom_id res chain seq x y z
N MET A 1 -3.36 24.83 -1.54
CA MET A 1 -1.95 24.74 -1.12
C MET A 1 -1.36 23.48 -1.72
N THR A 2 -0.46 23.61 -2.68
CA THR A 2 0.23 22.47 -3.31
C THR A 2 1.29 22.01 -2.32
N VAL A 3 1.09 20.85 -1.71
CA VAL A 3 2.14 20.20 -0.92
C VAL A 3 3.30 19.98 -1.88
N ALA A 4 4.46 20.57 -1.60
CA ALA A 4 5.68 20.35 -2.37
C ALA A 4 5.98 18.84 -2.32
N SER A 5 5.87 18.18 -3.47
CA SER A 5 6.20 16.77 -3.60
C SER A 5 7.71 16.61 -3.37
N ARG A 6 8.08 15.90 -2.30
CA ARG A 6 9.48 15.50 -2.06
C ARG A 6 9.99 14.70 -3.27
N LEU A 7 11.25 14.85 -3.63
CA LEU A 7 11.89 13.96 -4.60
C LEU A 7 11.99 12.55 -4.03
N PRO A 8 11.80 11.51 -4.85
CA PRO A 8 11.98 10.13 -4.40
C PRO A 8 13.43 9.92 -3.94
N SER A 9 13.61 9.06 -2.93
CA SER A 9 14.92 8.59 -2.51
C SER A 9 15.62 7.81 -3.64
N ALA A 10 16.91 7.52 -3.48
CA ALA A 10 17.58 6.61 -4.39
C ALA A 10 16.92 5.21 -4.33
N PRO A 11 16.67 4.55 -5.47
CA PRO A 11 16.14 3.20 -5.47
C PRO A 11 17.16 2.24 -4.82
N PRO A 12 16.73 1.28 -3.98
CA PRO A 12 17.64 0.31 -3.37
C PRO A 12 18.22 -0.66 -4.40
N GLY A 13 19.44 -1.13 -4.16
CA GLY A 13 19.98 -2.26 -4.88
C GLY A 13 19.34 -3.57 -4.40
N LEU A 14 18.58 -4.24 -5.26
CA LEU A 14 17.89 -5.49 -4.93
C LEU A 14 18.38 -6.62 -5.84
N ALA A 15 18.90 -7.70 -5.25
CA ALA A 15 19.33 -8.88 -6.00
C ALA A 15 18.15 -9.54 -6.70
N GLY A 16 18.27 -9.79 -8.00
CA GLY A 16 17.19 -10.41 -8.79
C GLY A 16 16.12 -9.44 -9.30
N PHE A 17 16.29 -8.12 -9.08
CA PHE A 17 15.38 -7.09 -9.56
C PHE A 17 16.12 -6.00 -10.31
N THR A 18 15.49 -5.46 -11.35
CA THR A 18 16.00 -4.35 -12.15
C THR A 18 15.10 -3.13 -11.96
N TYR A 19 15.68 -2.01 -11.52
CA TYR A 19 14.94 -0.76 -11.34
C TYR A 19 14.44 -0.21 -12.67
N VAL A 20 13.21 0.31 -12.67
CA VAL A 20 12.58 0.93 -13.86
C VAL A 20 12.31 2.41 -13.64
N ARG A 21 11.51 2.78 -12.63
CA ARG A 21 11.13 4.17 -12.34
C ARG A 21 10.44 4.30 -10.97
N PRO A 22 10.33 5.54 -10.41
CA PRO A 22 9.48 5.76 -9.25
C PRO A 22 7.99 5.62 -9.62
N LEU A 23 7.18 5.15 -8.68
CA LEU A 23 5.71 5.10 -8.75
C LEU A 23 5.06 6.17 -7.88
N GLY A 24 5.63 6.45 -6.71
CA GLY A 24 5.11 7.43 -5.77
C GLY A 24 6.04 7.69 -4.60
N THR A 25 5.81 8.81 -3.91
CA THR A 25 6.54 9.22 -2.70
C THR A 25 5.55 9.41 -1.57
N GLY A 26 5.88 8.90 -0.40
CA GLY A 26 5.09 9.06 0.83
C GLY A 26 5.91 9.70 1.96
N GLY A 27 5.27 9.94 3.10
CA GLY A 27 5.95 10.50 4.28
C GLY A 27 6.98 9.55 4.89
N PHE A 28 6.77 8.24 4.79
CA PHE A 28 7.59 7.22 5.45
C PHE A 28 8.24 6.23 4.46
N ALA A 29 7.74 6.15 3.25
CA ALA A 29 8.21 5.20 2.25
C ALA A 29 8.08 5.76 0.84
N ASP A 30 8.94 5.30 -0.06
CA ASP A 30 8.82 5.48 -1.50
C ASP A 30 8.42 4.17 -2.15
N VAL A 31 7.71 4.27 -3.28
CA VAL A 31 7.30 3.12 -4.08
C VAL A 31 7.94 3.22 -5.46
N PHE A 32 8.60 2.15 -5.87
CA PHE A 32 9.30 2.05 -7.15
C PHE A 32 8.76 0.91 -7.99
N LEU A 33 8.80 1.06 -9.30
CA LEU A 33 8.61 -0.03 -10.25
C LEU A 33 9.95 -0.72 -10.48
N PHE A 34 9.97 -2.02 -10.28
CA PHE A 34 11.06 -2.91 -10.65
C PHE A 34 10.56 -4.00 -11.61
N GLU A 35 11.47 -4.57 -12.36
CA GLU A 35 11.27 -5.82 -13.04
C GLU A 35 11.96 -6.93 -12.25
N GLN A 36 11.21 -7.92 -11.78
CA GLN A 36 11.77 -9.15 -11.21
C GLN A 36 12.37 -9.97 -12.36
N ASN A 37 13.62 -10.41 -12.23
CA ASN A 37 14.36 -11.05 -13.33
C ASN A 37 13.95 -12.52 -13.52
N LEU A 38 13.59 -13.22 -12.43
CA LEU A 38 13.15 -14.64 -12.48
C LEU A 38 12.17 -14.94 -11.35
N PRO A 39 10.89 -15.31 -11.64
CA PRO A 39 10.24 -15.21 -12.95
C PRO A 39 10.12 -13.76 -13.40
N ARG A 40 10.16 -13.53 -14.72
CA ARG A 40 10.14 -12.17 -15.26
C ARG A 40 8.74 -11.55 -15.13
N ARG A 41 8.63 -10.47 -14.35
CA ARG A 41 7.37 -9.72 -14.18
C ARG A 41 7.62 -8.33 -13.59
N PRO A 42 6.75 -7.33 -13.90
CA PRO A 42 6.77 -6.05 -13.20
C PRO A 42 6.27 -6.22 -11.76
N VAL A 43 6.94 -5.57 -10.82
CA VAL A 43 6.57 -5.55 -9.40
C VAL A 43 6.67 -4.12 -8.85
N ALA A 44 5.85 -3.80 -7.87
CA ALA A 44 6.01 -2.59 -7.08
C ALA A 44 6.84 -2.92 -5.83
N VAL A 45 7.78 -2.04 -5.50
CA VAL A 45 8.63 -2.18 -4.30
C VAL A 45 8.44 -0.95 -3.42
N LYS A 46 7.86 -1.14 -2.24
CA LYS A 46 7.71 -0.13 -1.19
C LYS A 46 8.94 -0.20 -0.28
N VAL A 47 9.64 0.91 -0.15
CA VAL A 47 10.91 0.99 0.59
C VAL A 47 10.80 2.07 1.67
N LEU A 48 11.15 1.76 2.92
CA LEU A 48 11.22 2.76 3.98
C LEU A 48 12.35 3.76 3.73
N LEU A 49 12.13 5.00 4.16
CA LEU A 49 13.15 6.05 4.09
C LEU A 49 14.21 5.83 5.17
N GLU A 50 15.47 5.97 4.79
CA GLU A 50 16.62 5.71 5.67
C GLU A 50 16.61 6.60 6.93
N ASP A 51 16.33 7.89 6.75
CA ASP A 51 16.41 8.92 7.81
C ASP A 51 15.36 8.76 8.92
N ILE A 52 14.37 7.89 8.74
CA ILE A 52 13.23 7.74 9.65
C ILE A 52 13.05 6.31 10.19
N VAL A 53 13.92 5.38 9.82
CA VAL A 53 13.86 4.01 10.32
C VAL A 53 14.25 3.97 11.80
N ASP A 54 13.23 3.97 12.65
CA ASP A 54 13.36 3.63 14.05
C ASP A 54 12.72 2.26 14.33
N GLU A 55 12.91 1.75 15.54
CA GLU A 55 12.40 0.44 15.95
C GLU A 55 10.85 0.38 15.91
N SER A 56 10.18 1.50 16.18
CA SER A 56 8.72 1.59 16.13
C SER A 56 8.21 1.47 14.70
N LEU A 57 8.80 2.24 13.77
CA LEU A 57 8.45 2.20 12.35
C LEU A 57 8.74 0.83 11.73
N LEU A 58 9.84 0.20 12.12
CA LEU A 58 10.19 -1.15 11.66
C LEU A 58 9.17 -2.20 12.14
N ARG A 59 8.73 -2.11 13.41
CA ARG A 59 7.66 -2.98 13.92
C ARG A 59 6.35 -2.79 13.16
N MET A 60 5.98 -1.54 12.86
CA MET A 60 4.78 -1.22 12.09
C MET A 60 4.85 -1.76 10.66
N PHE A 61 5.99 -1.59 10.00
CA PHE A 61 6.23 -2.07 8.64
C PHE A 61 6.16 -3.60 8.57
N ASN A 62 6.78 -4.30 9.52
CA ASN A 62 6.71 -5.76 9.59
C ASN A 62 5.29 -6.25 9.87
N ALA A 63 4.57 -5.59 10.78
CA ALA A 63 3.18 -5.93 11.07
C ALA A 63 2.26 -5.72 9.84
N GLU A 64 2.48 -4.65 9.07
CA GLU A 64 1.78 -4.42 7.80
C GLU A 64 2.07 -5.55 6.81
N ALA A 65 3.34 -5.91 6.63
CA ALA A 65 3.74 -6.99 5.73
C ALA A 65 3.12 -8.33 6.12
N ASP A 66 3.13 -8.69 7.40
CA ASP A 66 2.55 -9.93 7.92
C ASP A 66 1.04 -10.01 7.71
N VAL A 67 0.34 -8.91 7.93
CA VAL A 67 -1.11 -8.83 7.73
C VAL A 67 -1.46 -8.95 6.25
N MET A 68 -0.80 -8.16 5.42
CA MET A 68 -1.02 -8.19 3.97
C MET A 68 -0.69 -9.57 3.39
N ALA A 69 0.37 -10.23 3.84
CA ALA A 69 0.74 -11.58 3.41
C ALA A 69 -0.38 -12.60 3.74
N ARG A 70 -0.95 -12.55 4.94
CA ARG A 70 -2.07 -13.42 5.34
C ARG A 70 -3.34 -13.19 4.54
N LEU A 71 -3.60 -11.94 4.14
CA LEU A 71 -4.79 -11.56 3.38
C LEU A 71 -4.58 -11.63 1.86
N SER A 72 -3.36 -11.82 1.37
CA SER A 72 -2.99 -11.82 -0.06
C SER A 72 -3.70 -12.87 -0.91
N SER A 73 -4.29 -13.91 -0.30
CA SER A 73 -5.08 -14.91 -1.03
C SER A 73 -6.45 -14.40 -1.48
N HIS A 74 -6.91 -13.27 -0.96
CA HIS A 74 -8.18 -12.68 -1.37
C HIS A 74 -8.02 -11.92 -2.70
N PRO A 75 -8.87 -12.13 -3.72
CA PRO A 75 -8.70 -11.57 -5.07
C PRO A 75 -8.82 -10.05 -5.16
N SER A 76 -9.33 -9.38 -4.11
CA SER A 76 -9.43 -7.92 -4.03
C SER A 76 -8.59 -7.31 -2.89
N ILE A 77 -7.54 -8.01 -2.47
CA ILE A 77 -6.48 -7.48 -1.60
C ILE A 77 -5.17 -7.55 -2.36
N LEU A 78 -4.36 -6.48 -2.28
CA LEU A 78 -3.08 -6.39 -2.97
C LEU A 78 -2.15 -7.54 -2.54
N THR A 79 -1.61 -8.26 -3.50
CA THR A 79 -0.73 -9.41 -3.24
C THR A 79 0.67 -8.94 -2.84
N ILE A 80 1.18 -9.42 -1.70
CA ILE A 80 2.58 -9.32 -1.32
C ILE A 80 3.32 -10.58 -1.78
N TYR A 81 4.51 -10.37 -2.36
CA TYR A 81 5.38 -11.46 -2.82
C TYR A 81 6.54 -11.74 -1.88
N GLU A 82 7.10 -10.67 -1.29
CA GLU A 82 8.30 -10.75 -0.45
C GLU A 82 8.39 -9.53 0.47
N ALA A 83 8.96 -9.68 1.65
CA ALA A 83 9.41 -8.59 2.51
C ALA A 83 10.82 -8.90 3.01
N SER A 84 11.74 -7.93 2.94
CA SER A 84 13.14 -8.13 3.33
C SER A 84 13.83 -6.80 3.61
N ILE A 85 15.16 -6.86 3.81
CA ILE A 85 16.03 -5.70 4.02
C ILE A 85 17.00 -5.62 2.83
N SER A 86 17.09 -4.44 2.22
CA SER A 86 17.98 -4.17 1.09
C SER A 86 19.45 -4.12 1.50
N SER A 87 20.37 -4.11 0.54
CA SER A 87 21.80 -4.07 0.78
C SER A 87 22.27 -2.79 1.48
N ASP A 88 21.51 -1.71 1.40
CA ASP A 88 21.73 -0.44 2.09
C ASP A 88 21.00 -0.35 3.45
N GLY A 89 20.46 -1.46 3.95
CA GLY A 89 19.84 -1.56 5.28
C GLY A 89 18.37 -1.11 5.34
N ARG A 90 17.73 -0.72 4.22
CA ARG A 90 16.33 -0.27 4.22
C ARG A 90 15.36 -1.44 4.10
N PRO A 91 14.34 -1.52 4.97
CA PRO A 91 13.26 -2.48 4.82
C PRO A 91 12.45 -2.22 3.55
N TYR A 92 12.07 -3.28 2.85
CA TYR A 92 11.25 -3.20 1.65
C TYR A 92 10.22 -4.33 1.55
N ILE A 93 9.12 -4.05 0.83
CA ILE A 93 8.10 -5.03 0.47
C ILE A 93 7.96 -5.06 -1.05
N VAL A 94 8.03 -6.25 -1.63
CA VAL A 94 7.74 -6.52 -3.04
C VAL A 94 6.28 -6.95 -3.16
N MET A 95 5.52 -6.28 -4.02
CA MET A 95 4.09 -6.51 -4.19
C MET A 95 3.67 -6.45 -5.66
N GLU A 96 2.44 -6.87 -5.92
CA GLU A 96 1.84 -6.80 -7.24
C GLU A 96 1.87 -5.36 -7.79
N TYR A 97 2.31 -5.22 -9.04
CA TYR A 97 2.26 -3.94 -9.73
C TYR A 97 0.86 -3.63 -10.23
N CYS A 98 0.31 -2.51 -9.77
CA CYS A 98 -0.95 -1.96 -10.24
C CYS A 98 -0.69 -0.66 -11.01
N PRO A 99 -1.03 -0.57 -12.31
CA PRO A 99 -0.68 0.57 -13.15
C PRO A 99 -1.42 1.86 -12.80
N THR A 100 -2.54 1.77 -12.08
CA THR A 100 -3.34 2.94 -11.72
C THR A 100 -4.10 2.71 -10.40
N SER A 101 -4.66 3.81 -9.85
CA SER A 101 -5.56 3.78 -8.69
C SER A 101 -6.95 4.28 -9.08
N LEU A 102 -7.94 4.02 -8.23
CA LEU A 102 -9.29 4.55 -8.41
C LEU A 102 -9.29 6.08 -8.45
N THR A 103 -8.40 6.75 -7.68
CA THR A 103 -8.21 8.22 -7.75
C THR A 103 -7.84 8.68 -9.15
N ASN A 104 -6.87 8.03 -9.76
CA ASN A 104 -6.41 8.41 -11.11
C ASN A 104 -7.49 8.13 -12.16
N ARG A 105 -8.31 7.12 -11.92
CA ARG A 105 -9.37 6.71 -12.83
C ARG A 105 -10.51 7.70 -12.83
N TYR A 106 -11.13 8.02 -11.68
CA TYR A 106 -12.28 8.92 -11.63
C TYR A 106 -11.95 10.37 -12.01
N ARG A 107 -10.65 10.75 -11.96
CA ARG A 107 -10.20 12.07 -12.43
C ARG A 107 -10.12 12.16 -13.96
N ARG A 108 -10.08 11.04 -14.65
CA ARG A 108 -9.91 10.98 -16.12
C ARG A 108 -11.19 10.62 -16.85
N GLU A 109 -12.07 9.86 -16.20
CA GLU A 109 -13.29 9.34 -16.81
C GLU A 109 -14.43 9.23 -15.81
N VAL A 110 -15.66 9.29 -16.33
CA VAL A 110 -16.85 8.97 -15.54
C VAL A 110 -16.97 7.46 -15.42
N ILE A 111 -17.04 6.96 -14.18
CA ILE A 111 -17.20 5.53 -13.93
C ILE A 111 -18.70 5.18 -13.96
N PRO A 112 -19.15 4.24 -14.79
CA PRO A 112 -20.56 3.82 -14.85
C PRO A 112 -21.05 3.29 -13.50
N VAL A 113 -22.31 3.56 -13.15
CA VAL A 113 -22.91 3.12 -11.87
C VAL A 113 -22.77 1.62 -11.64
N ALA A 114 -22.99 0.80 -12.69
CA ALA A 114 -22.85 -0.65 -12.60
C ALA A 114 -21.42 -1.06 -12.18
N GLU A 115 -20.41 -0.38 -12.67
CA GLU A 115 -19.01 -0.63 -12.31
C GLU A 115 -18.71 -0.18 -10.87
N VAL A 116 -19.25 0.96 -10.43
CA VAL A 116 -19.13 1.43 -9.04
C VAL A 116 -19.73 0.41 -8.08
N LEU A 117 -20.90 -0.17 -8.40
CA LEU A 117 -21.53 -1.21 -7.60
C LEU A 117 -20.67 -2.48 -7.53
N GLN A 118 -20.12 -2.92 -8.66
CA GLN A 118 -19.21 -4.09 -8.69
C GLN A 118 -17.94 -3.85 -7.88
N LEU A 119 -17.38 -2.64 -7.97
CA LEU A 119 -16.23 -2.23 -7.17
C LEU A 119 -16.58 -2.26 -5.68
N GLY A 120 -17.74 -1.72 -5.29
CA GLY A 120 -18.22 -1.73 -3.92
C GLY A 120 -18.35 -3.16 -3.35
N VAL A 121 -18.91 -4.10 -4.13
CA VAL A 121 -19.02 -5.51 -3.74
C VAL A 121 -17.64 -6.14 -3.53
N LYS A 122 -16.69 -5.93 -4.45
CA LYS A 122 -15.34 -6.49 -4.37
C LYS A 122 -14.57 -5.95 -3.17
N ILE A 123 -14.59 -4.64 -2.96
CA ILE A 123 -13.91 -4.01 -1.82
C ILE A 123 -14.60 -4.37 -0.49
N GLY A 124 -15.93 -4.44 -0.46
CA GLY A 124 -16.68 -4.91 0.70
C GLY A 124 -16.31 -6.34 1.09
N SER A 125 -16.14 -7.24 0.12
CA SER A 125 -15.66 -8.61 0.36
C SER A 125 -14.23 -8.65 0.92
N ALA A 126 -13.34 -7.79 0.43
CA ALA A 126 -11.97 -7.66 0.96
C ALA A 126 -11.98 -7.18 2.42
N LEU A 127 -12.80 -6.17 2.73
CA LEU A 127 -12.97 -5.64 4.08
C LEU A 127 -13.56 -6.67 5.03
N GLU A 128 -14.58 -7.40 4.61
CA GLU A 128 -15.17 -8.49 5.42
C GLU A 128 -14.12 -9.56 5.76
N THR A 129 -13.27 -9.93 4.80
CA THR A 129 -12.18 -10.88 5.03
C THR A 129 -11.18 -10.36 6.06
N ALA A 130 -10.82 -9.08 5.98
CA ALA A 130 -9.95 -8.43 6.96
C ALA A 130 -10.61 -8.37 8.35
N HIS A 131 -11.90 -7.98 8.42
CA HIS A 131 -12.65 -7.87 9.66
C HIS A 131 -12.79 -9.22 10.36
N ARG A 132 -13.04 -10.31 9.65
CA ARG A 132 -13.05 -11.68 10.22
C ARG A 132 -11.69 -12.09 10.79
N SER A 133 -10.61 -11.50 10.31
CA SER A 133 -9.26 -11.67 10.84
C SER A 133 -8.93 -10.69 11.99
N GLY A 134 -9.91 -9.92 12.46
CA GLY A 134 -9.74 -8.93 13.53
C GLY A 134 -9.04 -7.63 13.09
N LEU A 135 -9.00 -7.35 11.78
CA LEU A 135 -8.26 -6.23 11.20
C LEU A 135 -9.20 -5.16 10.63
N LEU A 136 -8.96 -3.91 11.02
CA LEU A 136 -9.63 -2.75 10.45
C LEU A 136 -8.67 -2.02 9.51
N HIS A 137 -9.15 -1.63 8.32
CA HIS A 137 -8.32 -0.92 7.34
C HIS A 137 -7.97 0.51 7.78
N ARG A 138 -8.90 1.25 8.36
CA ARG A 138 -8.79 2.61 8.92
C ARG A 138 -8.41 3.75 7.97
N ASP A 139 -8.05 3.46 6.71
CA ASP A 139 -7.70 4.47 5.70
C ASP A 139 -8.29 4.12 4.33
N ILE A 140 -9.61 3.83 4.29
CA ILE A 140 -10.30 3.53 3.01
C ILE A 140 -10.48 4.82 2.24
N LYS A 141 -9.80 4.91 1.11
CA LYS A 141 -9.87 6.05 0.18
C LYS A 141 -9.56 5.60 -1.25
N PRO A 142 -9.97 6.35 -2.27
CA PRO A 142 -9.75 5.96 -3.67
C PRO A 142 -8.28 5.78 -4.08
N SER A 143 -7.33 6.43 -3.39
CA SER A 143 -5.90 6.22 -3.65
C SER A 143 -5.40 4.87 -3.18
N ASN A 144 -6.04 4.27 -2.17
CA ASN A 144 -5.71 2.95 -1.62
C ASN A 144 -6.51 1.82 -2.28
N ILE A 145 -7.33 2.13 -3.28
CA ILE A 145 -7.95 1.15 -4.17
C ILE A 145 -7.18 1.19 -5.48
N LEU A 146 -6.32 0.20 -5.68
CA LEU A 146 -5.50 0.07 -6.88
C LEU A 146 -6.23 -0.79 -7.91
N ILE A 147 -5.86 -0.63 -9.18
CA ILE A 147 -6.41 -1.42 -10.27
C ILE A 147 -5.26 -2.23 -10.87
N THR A 148 -5.40 -3.55 -10.84
CA THR A 148 -4.40 -4.47 -11.40
C THR A 148 -4.28 -4.33 -12.92
N THR A 149 -3.28 -4.95 -13.52
CA THR A 149 -3.12 -5.02 -14.99
C THR A 149 -4.30 -5.73 -15.68
N PHE A 150 -5.08 -6.51 -14.93
CA PHE A 150 -6.28 -7.20 -15.42
C PHE A 150 -7.58 -6.45 -15.14
N GLY A 151 -7.51 -5.20 -14.64
CA GLY A 151 -8.69 -4.38 -14.33
C GLY A 151 -9.40 -4.75 -13.02
N THR A 152 -8.80 -5.61 -12.18
CA THR A 152 -9.39 -5.98 -10.89
C THR A 152 -9.07 -4.92 -9.84
N PRO A 153 -10.06 -4.38 -9.09
CA PRO A 153 -9.80 -3.51 -7.97
C PRO A 153 -9.25 -4.32 -6.78
N VAL A 154 -8.17 -3.83 -6.19
CA VAL A 154 -7.54 -4.41 -4.99
C VAL A 154 -7.31 -3.33 -3.95
N LEU A 155 -7.53 -3.68 -2.68
CA LEU A 155 -7.31 -2.82 -1.54
C LEU A 155 -5.85 -2.93 -1.08
N SER A 156 -5.17 -1.79 -0.92
CA SER A 156 -3.79 -1.66 -0.46
C SER A 156 -3.71 -0.84 0.83
N ASP A 157 -2.53 -0.82 1.45
CA ASP A 157 -2.21 0.04 2.60
C ASP A 157 -3.21 -0.09 3.75
N PHE A 158 -3.32 -1.31 4.31
CA PHE A 158 -4.03 -1.52 5.56
C PHE A 158 -3.34 -0.70 6.66
N GLY A 159 -4.00 0.35 7.14
CA GLY A 159 -3.48 1.34 8.09
C GLY A 159 -3.11 0.75 9.46
N ILE A 160 -2.14 -0.14 9.50
CA ILE A 160 -1.69 -0.85 10.71
C ILE A 160 -0.99 0.10 11.67
N ALA A 161 -0.45 1.21 11.17
CA ALA A 161 0.06 2.30 11.98
C ALA A 161 -0.93 2.73 13.08
N ALA A 162 -2.22 2.72 12.79
CA ALA A 162 -3.28 3.05 13.74
C ALA A 162 -3.63 1.90 14.72
N ALA A 163 -3.26 0.64 14.44
CA ALA A 163 -3.58 -0.50 15.32
C ALA A 163 -2.61 -0.62 16.50
N ILE A 164 -1.41 -0.10 16.38
CA ILE A 164 -0.37 -0.19 17.40
C ILE A 164 -0.50 0.95 18.43
N SER A 165 -0.96 2.14 18.01
CA SER A 165 -1.15 3.30 18.87
C SER A 165 -2.36 3.18 19.84
N GLY A 166 -3.27 2.24 19.64
CA GLY A 166 -4.43 2.01 20.50
C GLY A 166 -4.12 1.29 21.83
N ARG A 167 -2.86 1.09 22.19
CA ARG A 167 -2.42 0.42 23.42
C ARG A 167 -1.62 1.28 24.40
N SER A 168 -1.38 2.54 24.10
CA SER A 168 -0.75 3.47 25.05
C SER A 168 -1.63 4.67 25.29
N ASP A 169 -1.89 4.96 26.56
CA ASP A 169 -2.68 6.06 27.09
C ASP A 169 -2.33 7.43 26.46
N GLY A 170 -3.35 8.18 26.07
CA GLY A 170 -3.37 9.63 26.00
C GLY A 170 -2.95 10.25 24.64
N ASP A 171 -3.94 10.89 24.00
CA ASP A 171 -3.81 12.02 23.05
C ASP A 171 -2.72 11.98 21.95
N GLU A 172 -2.77 11.02 21.06
CA GLU A 172 -2.14 11.20 19.75
C GLU A 172 -3.21 11.40 18.67
N VAL A 173 -3.18 12.60 18.08
CA VAL A 173 -3.99 12.98 16.92
C VAL A 173 -3.59 12.09 15.75
N PHE A 174 -4.39 11.07 15.46
CA PHE A 174 -4.22 10.23 14.27
C PHE A 174 -4.33 11.09 13.02
N ALA A 175 -3.31 11.04 12.17
CA ALA A 175 -3.36 11.60 10.81
C ALA A 175 -4.31 10.75 9.94
N MET A 176 -5.60 10.84 10.20
CA MET A 176 -6.64 10.22 9.37
C MET A 176 -6.78 11.02 8.07
N SER A 177 -7.07 10.36 6.98
CA SER A 177 -7.43 11.02 5.72
C SER A 177 -8.85 11.61 5.84
N VAL A 178 -8.97 12.72 6.60
CA VAL A 178 -10.22 13.33 7.05
C VAL A 178 -11.34 13.37 6.01
N PRO A 179 -11.13 13.67 4.71
CA PRO A 179 -12.21 13.68 3.72
C PRO A 179 -12.88 12.33 3.46
N TRP A 180 -12.26 11.22 3.87
CA TRP A 180 -12.69 9.85 3.56
C TRP A 180 -13.02 9.03 4.79
N SER A 181 -12.75 9.55 5.99
CA SER A 181 -13.03 8.85 7.24
C SER A 181 -14.51 8.90 7.56
N ALA A 182 -15.05 7.78 8.00
CA ALA A 182 -16.39 7.75 8.58
C ALA A 182 -16.41 8.53 9.91
N PRO A 183 -17.55 9.13 10.28
CA PRO A 183 -17.74 9.82 11.55
C PRO A 183 -17.56 8.88 12.74
#